data_020a4d271570434b5f021caac21b2ca2
#
_entry.id   020a4d271570434b5f021caac21b2ca2
#
_cell.length_a   1.000
_cell.length_b   1.000
_cell.length_c   1.000
_cell.angle_alpha   90.00
_cell.angle_beta   90.00
_cell.angle_gamma   90.00
#
_symmetry.space_group_name_H-M   'P 1'
#
loop_
_entity.id
_entity.type
_entity.pdbx_description
1 polymer ?
#
loop_
_entity_poly.entity_id
_entity_poly.type
_entity_poly.pdbx_seq_one_letter_code
_entity_poly.pdbx_strand_id
1 'polypeptide(L)'
;MVLTGTDAQIERPYKGLHVLLNLVRPLNFATVMYSNTDTHLTAEPLVQAQEVCFSYGRHPLFRGVSFTLPAGSITGLLGKNGEGKTTLLKLLSGLLLAKGGSLTVLGHSSRKRSVPLLRELYYLPEEVQLPATSAVQYLDGAGQFYPNYDATLARQLLKDFDVPPTNNLRRLSMGQKKKVALVLALSLRVPLLLLDEPTNGLDIPSKSKFRQLLVQHISDEQTVLISTHQVRDLEQMIDRLVVLHQNQIICNETIARLESTFYCGTTAEAPHVAPLYSEPSVWGEVVMTPRTPEAAETGGFSMELFFNALMYNTQAVLQHLSQPANDTLTPQAPLSL
;
A
#
# COMPACT_ATOMS: atom_id res chain seq x y z
N MET A 1 -16.76 54.10 19.47
CA MET A 1 -15.36 53.74 19.25
C MET A 1 -15.39 52.31 18.76
N VAL A 2 -15.63 52.07 17.50
CA VAL A 2 -14.83 51.75 16.35
C VAL A 2 -13.87 50.58 16.66
N LEU A 3 -14.12 49.48 15.99
CA LEU A 3 -13.26 48.69 15.08
C LEU A 3 -14.03 47.42 14.74
N THR A 4 -14.63 47.26 13.61
CA THR A 4 -14.22 46.83 12.26
C THR A 4 -13.45 45.51 12.27
N GLY A 5 -14.08 44.51 11.76
CA GLY A 5 -13.83 43.91 10.48
C GLY A 5 -13.10 42.63 10.46
N THR A 6 -13.50 41.93 9.66
CA THR A 6 -13.02 41.20 8.49
C THR A 6 -13.40 39.71 8.51
N ASP A 7 -14.31 39.43 7.60
CA ASP A 7 -14.59 38.11 7.06
C ASP A 7 -13.31 37.47 6.55
N ALA A 8 -12.93 36.36 7.13
CA ALA A 8 -11.94 35.47 6.56
C ALA A 8 -12.67 34.32 5.84
N GLN A 9 -12.67 34.40 4.54
CA GLN A 9 -13.07 33.32 3.63
C GLN A 9 -12.28 32.07 3.96
N ILE A 10 -12.98 30.99 4.22
CA ILE A 10 -12.39 29.67 4.37
C ILE A 10 -12.12 29.16 2.95
N GLU A 11 -10.92 29.41 2.46
CA GLU A 11 -10.40 28.75 1.27
C GLU A 11 -10.13 27.28 1.57
N ARG A 12 -10.58 26.42 0.67
CA ARG A 12 -10.44 24.96 0.75
C ARG A 12 -8.97 24.55 0.54
N PRO A 13 -8.34 23.81 1.46
CA PRO A 13 -6.91 23.44 1.34
C PRO A 13 -6.72 22.05 0.75
N TYR A 14 -7.22 21.74 -0.45
CA TYR A 14 -7.08 20.36 -0.98
C TYR A 14 -6.31 20.20 -2.29
N LYS A 15 -5.75 21.27 -2.86
CA LYS A 15 -4.94 21.18 -4.10
C LYS A 15 -3.43 21.20 -3.88
N GLY A 16 -2.93 21.24 -2.63
CA GLY A 16 -1.51 21.42 -2.32
C GLY A 16 -0.81 20.21 -1.68
N LEU A 17 -1.51 19.12 -1.38
CA LEU A 17 -0.90 18.06 -0.56
C LEU A 17 0.07 17.17 -1.33
N HIS A 18 -0.12 16.98 -2.63
CA HIS A 18 0.84 16.24 -3.46
C HIS A 18 2.20 16.94 -3.61
N VAL A 19 2.22 18.26 -3.57
CA VAL A 19 3.47 19.04 -3.63
C VAL A 19 4.16 19.11 -2.27
N LEU A 20 3.40 19.05 -1.17
CA LEU A 20 3.95 19.12 0.19
C LEU A 20 4.54 17.78 0.67
N LEU A 21 4.04 16.64 0.20
CA LEU A 21 4.63 15.33 0.53
C LEU A 21 6.03 15.16 -0.08
N ASN A 22 6.30 15.79 -1.21
CA ASN A 22 7.64 15.83 -1.80
C ASN A 22 8.59 16.84 -1.12
N LEU A 23 8.08 17.76 -0.29
CA LEU A 23 8.87 18.78 0.41
C LEU A 23 9.22 18.42 1.86
N VAL A 24 8.63 17.37 2.43
CA VAL A 24 8.86 16.98 3.84
C VAL A 24 9.79 15.76 3.98
N ARG A 25 10.24 15.16 2.88
CA ARG A 25 11.33 14.18 2.93
C ARG A 25 12.67 14.93 2.96
N PRO A 26 13.50 14.85 4.02
CA PRO A 26 14.81 15.46 4.00
C PRO A 26 15.68 14.74 2.96
N LEU A 27 15.97 15.43 1.87
CA LEU A 27 17.01 15.03 0.91
C LEU A 27 18.36 15.05 1.61
N ASN A 28 18.89 13.89 1.95
CA ASN A 28 20.30 13.74 2.28
C ASN A 28 21.11 13.92 1.00
N PHE A 29 21.54 15.16 0.74
CA PHE A 29 22.53 15.44 -0.28
C PHE A 29 23.91 14.98 0.22
N ALA A 30 24.26 13.74 -0.07
CA ALA A 30 25.65 13.35 -0.20
C ALA A 30 25.98 13.38 -1.68
N THR A 31 26.53 14.51 -2.13
CA THR A 31 27.11 14.68 -3.46
C THR A 31 28.26 13.70 -3.61
N VAL A 32 28.06 12.63 -4.33
CA VAL A 32 29.16 11.83 -4.87
C VAL A 32 29.05 11.88 -6.39
N MET A 33 29.99 12.59 -6.99
CA MET A 33 30.27 12.51 -8.41
C MET A 33 30.66 11.07 -8.75
N TYR A 34 29.85 10.37 -9.50
CA TYR A 34 30.25 9.14 -10.18
C TYR A 34 30.01 9.26 -11.67
N SER A 35 31.10 9.05 -12.40
CA SER A 35 31.18 8.87 -13.83
C SER A 35 30.24 7.75 -14.31
N ASN A 36 29.58 8.00 -15.44
CA ASN A 36 28.79 7.03 -16.20
C ASN A 36 29.53 5.72 -16.41
N THR A 37 29.09 4.68 -15.77
CA THR A 37 29.15 3.30 -16.25
C THR A 37 27.89 2.63 -15.76
N ASP A 38 27.03 2.25 -16.70
CA ASP A 38 25.80 1.49 -16.49
C ASP A 38 26.09 0.17 -15.78
N THR A 39 25.84 0.13 -14.50
CA THR A 39 25.61 -1.10 -13.73
C THR A 39 24.44 -0.85 -12.81
N HIS A 40 23.22 -1.17 -13.24
CA HIS A 40 22.08 -1.35 -12.37
C HIS A 40 22.41 -2.48 -11.39
N LEU A 41 22.93 -2.13 -10.24
CA LEU A 41 22.89 -2.97 -9.05
C LEU A 41 21.40 -3.04 -8.65
N THR A 42 20.68 -4.01 -9.18
CA THR A 42 19.33 -4.33 -8.74
C THR A 42 19.44 -4.86 -7.32
N ALA A 43 19.07 -4.03 -6.35
CA ALA A 43 18.92 -4.50 -4.97
C ALA A 43 18.00 -5.73 -4.98
N GLU A 44 18.41 -6.79 -4.27
CA GLU A 44 17.59 -8.00 -4.19
C GLU A 44 16.19 -7.65 -3.66
N PRO A 45 15.13 -8.19 -4.29
CA PRO A 45 13.77 -7.91 -3.84
C PRO A 45 13.54 -8.44 -2.43
N LEU A 46 12.84 -7.66 -1.60
CA LEU A 46 12.49 -8.05 -0.24
C LEU A 46 11.61 -9.31 -0.19
N VAL A 47 10.71 -9.43 -1.18
CA VAL A 47 9.87 -10.62 -1.39
C VAL A 47 10.06 -11.10 -2.82
N GLN A 48 10.33 -12.40 -2.98
CA GLN A 48 10.40 -13.05 -4.28
C GLN A 48 9.58 -14.34 -4.24
N ALA A 49 8.50 -14.35 -5.03
CA ALA A 49 7.68 -15.52 -5.28
C ALA A 49 7.92 -15.99 -6.72
N GLN A 50 8.23 -17.28 -6.90
CA GLN A 50 8.45 -17.91 -8.19
C GLN A 50 7.63 -19.18 -8.29
N GLU A 51 6.68 -19.22 -9.23
CA GLU A 51 5.82 -20.36 -9.53
C GLU A 51 5.16 -20.96 -8.29
N VAL A 52 4.71 -20.09 -7.35
CA VAL A 52 4.14 -20.54 -6.08
C VAL A 52 2.81 -21.22 -6.31
N CYS A 53 2.74 -22.49 -5.88
CA CYS A 53 1.53 -23.29 -5.92
C CYS A 53 1.01 -23.54 -4.49
N PHE A 54 -0.30 -23.43 -4.33
CA PHE A 54 -0.95 -23.73 -3.05
C PHE A 54 -2.37 -24.28 -3.25
N SER A 55 -2.78 -25.17 -2.35
CA SER A 55 -4.15 -25.71 -2.31
C SER A 55 -4.58 -26.02 -0.89
N TYR A 56 -5.85 -25.76 -0.57
CA TYR A 56 -6.51 -26.28 0.62
C TYR A 56 -7.02 -27.69 0.36
N GLY A 57 -6.34 -28.69 0.95
CA GLY A 57 -6.63 -30.07 0.66
C GLY A 57 -6.48 -30.38 -0.85
N ARG A 58 -7.60 -30.75 -1.50
CA ARG A 58 -7.66 -31.02 -2.95
C ARG A 58 -8.10 -29.82 -3.79
N HIS A 59 -8.44 -28.69 -3.17
CA HIS A 59 -8.91 -27.50 -3.88
C HIS A 59 -7.72 -26.58 -4.16
N PRO A 60 -7.24 -26.49 -5.42
CA PRO A 60 -6.14 -25.62 -5.80
C PRO A 60 -6.58 -24.15 -5.68
N LEU A 61 -5.73 -23.33 -5.08
CA LEU A 61 -5.91 -21.88 -5.02
C LEU A 61 -4.91 -21.18 -5.93
N PHE A 62 -3.62 -21.41 -5.72
CA PHE A 62 -2.57 -20.83 -6.56
C PHE A 62 -1.94 -21.89 -7.46
N ARG A 63 -1.68 -21.52 -8.73
CA ARG A 63 -1.13 -22.40 -9.77
C ARG A 63 0.02 -21.70 -10.49
N GLY A 64 1.11 -21.42 -9.76
CA GLY A 64 2.29 -20.77 -10.33
C GLY A 64 2.25 -19.24 -10.20
N VAL A 65 1.91 -18.71 -9.00
CA VAL A 65 1.97 -17.28 -8.74
C VAL A 65 3.40 -16.80 -8.65
N SER A 66 3.75 -15.78 -9.46
CA SER A 66 5.08 -15.18 -9.46
C SER A 66 4.97 -13.66 -9.32
N PHE A 67 5.73 -13.09 -8.37
CA PHE A 67 5.84 -11.64 -8.19
C PHE A 67 7.03 -11.29 -7.30
N THR A 68 7.41 -10.02 -7.32
CA THR A 68 8.45 -9.46 -6.45
C THR A 68 7.95 -8.20 -5.74
N LEU A 69 8.45 -7.93 -4.53
CA LEU A 69 8.27 -6.65 -3.86
C LEU A 69 9.64 -6.08 -3.52
N PRO A 70 9.90 -4.83 -3.87
CA PRO A 70 11.10 -4.13 -3.44
C PRO A 70 11.03 -3.79 -1.94
N ALA A 71 12.16 -3.45 -1.36
CA ALA A 71 12.23 -2.85 -0.03
C ALA A 71 11.74 -1.38 -0.06
N GLY A 72 11.30 -0.86 1.10
CA GLY A 72 11.03 0.56 1.28
C GLY A 72 9.75 1.05 0.60
N SER A 73 8.68 0.25 0.54
CA SER A 73 7.43 0.66 -0.11
C SER A 73 6.18 0.31 0.71
N ILE A 74 5.15 1.11 0.58
CA ILE A 74 3.80 0.77 1.03
C ILE A 74 3.05 0.23 -0.19
N THR A 75 2.80 -1.08 -0.19
CA THR A 75 2.17 -1.79 -1.30
C THR A 75 0.75 -2.20 -0.96
N GLY A 76 -0.20 -1.86 -1.82
CA GLY A 76 -1.57 -2.36 -1.74
C GLY A 76 -1.74 -3.69 -2.48
N LEU A 77 -2.30 -4.70 -1.82
CA LEU A 77 -2.72 -5.96 -2.43
C LEU A 77 -4.23 -5.95 -2.62
N LEU A 78 -4.67 -5.62 -3.82
CA LEU A 78 -6.08 -5.60 -4.18
C LEU A 78 -6.54 -6.92 -4.80
N GLY A 79 -7.82 -7.20 -4.68
CA GLY A 79 -8.49 -8.35 -5.27
C GLY A 79 -9.87 -8.57 -4.65
N LYS A 80 -10.75 -9.25 -5.37
CA LYS A 80 -12.09 -9.60 -4.86
C LYS A 80 -11.99 -10.54 -3.66
N ASN A 81 -13.08 -10.63 -2.91
CA ASN A 81 -13.16 -11.61 -1.81
C ASN A 81 -13.06 -13.04 -2.36
N GLY A 82 -12.31 -13.89 -1.66
CA GLY A 82 -12.08 -15.28 -2.07
C GLY A 82 -10.93 -15.52 -3.05
N GLU A 83 -10.30 -14.49 -3.61
CA GLU A 83 -9.19 -14.67 -4.58
C GLU A 83 -7.87 -15.10 -3.94
N GLY A 84 -7.75 -15.06 -2.61
CA GLY A 84 -6.59 -15.62 -1.92
C GLY A 84 -5.64 -14.59 -1.29
N LYS A 85 -6.01 -13.32 -1.14
CA LYS A 85 -5.19 -12.27 -0.51
C LYS A 85 -4.65 -12.70 0.87
N THR A 86 -5.55 -13.09 1.78
CA THR A 86 -5.20 -13.63 3.11
C THR A 86 -4.28 -14.85 3.01
N THR A 87 -4.53 -15.74 2.03
CA THR A 87 -3.70 -16.93 1.84
C THR A 87 -2.29 -16.55 1.40
N LEU A 88 -2.18 -15.58 0.49
CA LEU A 88 -0.88 -15.07 0.05
C LEU A 88 -0.10 -14.47 1.22
N LEU A 89 -0.71 -13.61 2.04
CA LEU A 89 -0.07 -13.06 3.25
C LEU A 89 0.35 -14.17 4.24
N LYS A 90 -0.46 -15.20 4.43
CA LYS A 90 -0.10 -16.37 5.27
C LYS A 90 1.04 -17.19 4.71
N LEU A 91 1.17 -17.30 3.38
CA LEU A 91 2.31 -17.96 2.74
C LEU A 91 3.59 -17.14 2.92
N LEU A 92 3.52 -15.81 2.76
CA LEU A 92 4.65 -14.90 3.00
C LEU A 92 5.13 -14.96 4.44
N SER A 93 4.21 -14.99 5.41
CA SER A 93 4.54 -15.09 6.84
C SER A 93 4.96 -16.50 7.28
N GLY A 94 4.89 -17.50 6.40
CA GLY A 94 5.19 -18.89 6.72
C GLY A 94 4.12 -19.57 7.60
N LEU A 95 2.96 -18.96 7.82
CA LEU A 95 1.82 -19.58 8.50
C LEU A 95 1.18 -20.68 7.64
N LEU A 96 1.30 -20.55 6.33
CA LEU A 96 1.00 -21.60 5.35
C LEU A 96 2.26 -21.94 4.56
N LEU A 97 2.35 -23.15 4.07
CA LEU A 97 3.52 -23.63 3.32
C LEU A 97 3.14 -23.84 1.85
N ALA A 98 3.87 -23.23 0.95
CA ALA A 98 3.73 -23.46 -0.48
C ALA A 98 3.92 -24.95 -0.81
N LYS A 99 3.09 -25.48 -1.71
CA LYS A 99 3.18 -26.89 -2.18
C LYS A 99 4.11 -27.05 -3.38
N GLY A 100 4.37 -25.97 -4.11
CA GLY A 100 5.29 -25.90 -5.24
C GLY A 100 5.84 -24.50 -5.41
N GLY A 101 6.88 -24.37 -6.23
CA GLY A 101 7.59 -23.13 -6.42
C GLY A 101 8.51 -22.74 -5.26
N SER A 102 9.03 -21.51 -5.29
CA SER A 102 9.87 -20.96 -4.23
C SER A 102 9.30 -19.63 -3.73
N LEU A 103 9.45 -19.38 -2.43
CA LEU A 103 9.01 -18.14 -1.77
C LEU A 103 10.10 -17.70 -0.79
N THR A 104 10.79 -16.63 -1.16
CA THR A 104 11.84 -15.99 -0.37
C THR A 104 11.32 -14.66 0.17
N VAL A 105 11.51 -14.42 1.45
CA VAL A 105 11.09 -13.22 2.18
C VAL A 105 12.27 -12.77 3.04
N LEU A 106 12.71 -11.53 2.90
CA LEU A 106 13.89 -11.00 3.63
C LEU A 106 15.13 -11.90 3.47
N GLY A 107 15.37 -12.42 2.26
CA GLY A 107 16.48 -13.36 1.99
C GLY A 107 16.28 -14.77 2.57
N HIS A 108 15.20 -15.04 3.26
CA HIS A 108 14.91 -16.33 3.89
C HIS A 108 13.77 -17.08 3.18
N SER A 109 13.90 -18.41 3.06
CA SER A 109 12.75 -19.22 2.63
C SER A 109 11.62 -19.15 3.67
N SER A 110 10.44 -18.69 3.27
CA SER A 110 9.28 -18.61 4.18
C SER A 110 8.89 -19.97 4.77
N ARG A 111 9.16 -21.05 4.03
CA ARG A 111 8.90 -22.43 4.46
C ARG A 111 9.70 -22.85 5.70
N LYS A 112 10.89 -22.30 5.91
CA LYS A 112 11.75 -22.66 7.04
C LYS A 112 11.34 -21.99 8.36
N ARG A 113 10.60 -20.88 8.30
CA ARG A 113 10.19 -20.11 9.48
C ARG A 113 11.33 -19.86 10.46
N SER A 114 12.47 -19.47 9.94
CA SER A 114 13.67 -19.25 10.75
C SER A 114 13.45 -18.12 11.76
N VAL A 115 14.09 -18.18 12.91
CA VAL A 115 13.99 -17.14 13.95
C VAL A 115 14.37 -15.76 13.42
N PRO A 116 15.42 -15.58 12.59
CA PRO A 116 15.69 -14.28 11.95
C PRO A 116 14.49 -13.76 11.18
N LEU A 117 13.91 -14.57 10.27
CA LEU A 117 12.72 -14.15 9.51
C LEU A 117 11.56 -13.72 10.41
N LEU A 118 11.26 -14.50 11.46
CA LEU A 118 10.13 -14.22 12.35
C LEU A 118 10.33 -12.97 13.22
N ARG A 119 11.56 -12.52 13.44
CA ARG A 119 11.88 -11.27 14.15
C ARG A 119 11.82 -10.03 13.27
N GLU A 120 11.87 -10.21 11.97
CA GLU A 120 11.89 -9.13 10.97
C GLU A 120 10.57 -8.98 10.22
N LEU A 121 9.59 -9.84 10.50
CA LEU A 121 8.29 -9.85 9.85
C LEU A 121 7.17 -9.91 10.89
N TYR A 122 6.12 -9.10 10.69
CA TYR A 122 4.90 -9.20 11.46
C TYR A 122 3.68 -9.34 10.54
N TYR A 123 2.79 -10.28 10.84
CA TYR A 123 1.52 -10.46 10.16
C TYR A 123 0.36 -10.11 11.09
N LEU A 124 -0.42 -9.09 10.71
CA LEU A 124 -1.66 -8.72 11.36
C LEU A 124 -2.84 -9.35 10.63
N PRO A 125 -3.56 -10.31 11.22
CA PRO A 125 -4.74 -10.91 10.59
C PRO A 125 -5.95 -9.96 10.59
N GLU A 126 -6.91 -10.23 9.72
CA GLU A 126 -8.18 -9.50 9.69
C GLU A 126 -8.92 -9.60 11.02
N GLU A 127 -9.09 -10.80 11.55
CA GLU A 127 -9.70 -11.03 12.86
C GLU A 127 -8.65 -11.06 13.95
N VAL A 128 -8.79 -10.18 14.94
CA VAL A 128 -7.87 -10.03 16.06
C VAL A 128 -8.47 -10.61 17.34
N GLN A 129 -7.77 -11.57 17.94
CA GLN A 129 -8.10 -12.10 19.27
C GLN A 129 -7.06 -11.61 20.28
N LEU A 130 -7.51 -10.92 21.30
CA LEU A 130 -6.64 -10.38 22.36
C LEU A 130 -6.85 -11.11 23.69
N PRO A 131 -5.79 -11.25 24.49
CA PRO A 131 -5.85 -11.92 25.80
C PRO A 131 -6.60 -11.07 26.84
N ALA A 132 -6.90 -11.67 28.00
CA ALA A 132 -7.51 -10.99 29.15
C ALA A 132 -6.43 -10.28 29.98
N THR A 133 -5.80 -9.26 29.40
CA THR A 133 -4.74 -8.45 30.03
C THR A 133 -4.89 -6.99 29.64
N SER A 134 -4.10 -6.09 30.22
CA SER A 134 -4.08 -4.68 29.82
C SER A 134 -3.37 -4.48 28.46
N ALA A 135 -3.64 -3.36 27.79
CA ALA A 135 -2.99 -3.03 26.51
C ALA A 135 -1.46 -2.95 26.67
N VAL A 136 -0.98 -2.29 27.72
CA VAL A 136 0.47 -2.15 27.96
C VAL A 136 1.13 -3.52 28.18
N GLN A 137 0.55 -4.38 29.02
CA GLN A 137 1.08 -5.74 29.24
C GLN A 137 1.10 -6.58 27.97
N TYR A 138 0.07 -6.46 27.14
CA TYR A 138 0.01 -7.16 25.86
C TYR A 138 1.09 -6.66 24.89
N LEU A 139 1.23 -5.34 24.74
CA LEU A 139 2.19 -4.73 23.81
C LEU A 139 3.63 -5.04 24.25
N ASP A 140 3.97 -4.86 25.51
CA ASP A 140 5.30 -5.15 26.04
C ASP A 140 5.61 -6.67 25.98
N GLY A 141 4.61 -7.51 26.31
CA GLY A 141 4.75 -8.97 26.24
C GLY A 141 4.94 -9.52 24.83
N ALA A 142 4.28 -8.94 23.83
CA ALA A 142 4.47 -9.30 22.42
C ALA A 142 5.74 -8.64 21.85
N GLY A 143 5.97 -7.38 22.20
CA GLY A 143 7.08 -6.57 21.67
C GLY A 143 8.46 -7.13 22.03
N GLN A 144 8.63 -7.77 23.18
CA GLN A 144 9.91 -8.33 23.61
C GLN A 144 10.53 -9.36 22.63
N PHE A 145 9.74 -9.93 21.73
CA PHE A 145 10.23 -10.87 20.72
C PHE A 145 10.83 -10.17 19.48
N TYR A 146 10.63 -8.85 19.36
CA TYR A 146 11.04 -8.04 18.21
C TYR A 146 12.15 -7.05 18.61
N PRO A 147 13.32 -7.12 17.94
CA PRO A 147 14.49 -6.34 18.33
C PRO A 147 14.28 -4.81 18.34
N ASN A 148 13.42 -4.34 17.41
CA ASN A 148 13.21 -2.90 17.19
C ASN A 148 11.92 -2.38 17.84
N TYR A 149 11.30 -3.15 18.76
CA TYR A 149 10.08 -2.71 19.44
C TYR A 149 10.28 -1.41 20.20
N ASP A 150 9.46 -0.43 19.86
CA ASP A 150 9.44 0.89 20.51
C ASP A 150 8.27 1.01 21.48
N ALA A 151 8.56 0.76 22.78
CA ALA A 151 7.57 0.83 23.84
C ALA A 151 7.04 2.27 24.05
N THR A 152 7.85 3.30 23.77
CA THR A 152 7.42 4.70 23.90
C THR A 152 6.42 5.05 22.81
N LEU A 153 6.73 4.67 21.56
CA LEU A 153 5.81 4.81 20.43
C LEU A 153 4.51 4.05 20.69
N ALA A 154 4.57 2.82 21.21
CA ALA A 154 3.39 2.02 21.52
C ALA A 154 2.44 2.76 22.48
N ARG A 155 2.98 3.38 23.53
CA ARG A 155 2.19 4.17 24.49
C ARG A 155 1.61 5.45 23.89
N GLN A 156 2.36 6.09 22.98
CA GLN A 156 1.88 7.25 22.23
C GLN A 156 0.73 6.85 21.31
N LEU A 157 0.90 5.80 20.52
CA LEU A 157 -0.12 5.31 19.59
C LEU A 157 -1.42 4.86 20.29
N LEU A 158 -1.33 4.30 21.51
CA LEU A 158 -2.54 4.00 22.31
C LEU A 158 -3.38 5.26 22.58
N LYS A 159 -2.73 6.40 22.83
CA LYS A 159 -3.40 7.69 23.02
C LYS A 159 -3.94 8.21 21.69
N ASP A 160 -3.15 8.16 20.63
CA ASP A 160 -3.51 8.68 19.32
C ASP A 160 -4.71 7.94 18.69
N PHE A 161 -4.88 6.66 19.02
CA PHE A 161 -6.03 5.85 18.63
C PHE A 161 -7.21 5.92 19.62
N ASP A 162 -7.11 6.72 20.69
CA ASP A 162 -8.13 6.81 21.73
C ASP A 162 -8.52 5.43 22.29
N VAL A 163 -7.52 4.57 22.54
CA VAL A 163 -7.77 3.26 23.15
C VAL A 163 -8.11 3.46 24.62
N PRO A 164 -9.31 3.05 25.08
CA PRO A 164 -9.69 3.25 26.46
C PRO A 164 -8.83 2.41 27.41
N PRO A 165 -8.46 2.95 28.59
CA PRO A 165 -7.74 2.19 29.58
C PRO A 165 -8.59 1.01 30.05
N THR A 166 -8.02 -0.18 29.99
CA THR A 166 -8.67 -1.41 30.43
C THR A 166 -7.66 -2.42 30.91
N ASN A 167 -8.05 -3.23 31.90
CA ASN A 167 -7.28 -4.37 32.39
C ASN A 167 -7.66 -5.68 31.68
N ASN A 168 -8.59 -5.63 30.73
CA ASN A 168 -9.05 -6.82 30.01
C ASN A 168 -9.42 -6.49 28.58
N LEU A 169 -8.48 -6.71 27.66
CA LEU A 169 -8.64 -6.45 26.23
C LEU A 169 -9.77 -7.27 25.58
N ARG A 170 -10.17 -8.40 26.15
CA ARG A 170 -11.30 -9.19 25.63
C ARG A 170 -12.62 -8.43 25.66
N ARG A 171 -12.77 -7.47 26.60
CA ARG A 171 -13.99 -6.65 26.77
C ARG A 171 -14.10 -5.50 25.78
N LEU A 172 -13.04 -5.20 25.04
CA LEU A 172 -13.05 -4.17 24.00
C LEU A 172 -13.95 -4.55 22.84
N SER A 173 -14.54 -3.56 22.18
CA SER A 173 -15.23 -3.75 20.90
C SER A 173 -14.25 -4.25 19.82
N MET A 174 -14.78 -4.78 18.72
CA MET A 174 -13.95 -5.25 17.60
C MET A 174 -13.04 -4.14 17.09
N GLY A 175 -13.57 -2.94 16.85
CA GLY A 175 -12.77 -1.79 16.41
C GLY A 175 -11.68 -1.37 17.40
N GLN A 176 -11.98 -1.39 18.71
CA GLN A 176 -10.98 -1.10 19.75
C GLN A 176 -9.89 -2.18 19.80
N LYS A 177 -10.24 -3.47 19.67
CA LYS A 177 -9.25 -4.56 19.55
C LYS A 177 -8.36 -4.38 18.35
N LYS A 178 -8.94 -3.98 17.18
CA LYS A 178 -8.19 -3.70 15.96
C LYS A 178 -7.20 -2.55 16.18
N LYS A 179 -7.62 -1.46 16.85
CA LYS A 179 -6.72 -0.34 17.21
C LYS A 179 -5.52 -0.81 18.03
N VAL A 180 -5.72 -1.63 19.07
CA VAL A 180 -4.61 -2.19 19.87
C VAL A 180 -3.67 -3.04 19.04
N ALA A 181 -4.19 -3.83 18.11
CA ALA A 181 -3.38 -4.65 17.22
C ALA A 181 -2.59 -3.81 16.20
N LEU A 182 -3.16 -2.71 15.73
CA LEU A 182 -2.47 -1.75 14.87
C LEU A 182 -1.37 -0.99 15.64
N VAL A 183 -1.61 -0.64 16.91
CA VAL A 183 -0.56 -0.08 17.79
C VAL A 183 0.62 -1.02 17.90
N LEU A 184 0.38 -2.32 18.14
CA LEU A 184 1.45 -3.32 18.14
C LEU A 184 2.18 -3.32 16.80
N ALA A 185 1.45 -3.49 15.70
CA ALA A 185 2.03 -3.60 14.36
C ALA A 185 2.97 -2.43 14.02
N LEU A 186 2.56 -1.19 14.31
CA LEU A 186 3.36 0.01 14.03
C LEU A 186 4.55 0.17 14.99
N SER A 187 4.40 -0.25 16.25
CA SER A 187 5.46 -0.11 17.27
C SER A 187 6.54 -1.18 17.20
N LEU A 188 6.32 -2.28 16.47
CA LEU A 188 7.32 -3.34 16.29
C LEU A 188 8.48 -2.93 15.40
N ARG A 189 8.30 -1.95 14.52
CA ARG A 189 9.31 -1.43 13.58
C ARG A 189 10.03 -2.53 12.80
N VAL A 190 9.28 -3.53 12.36
CA VAL A 190 9.81 -4.64 11.57
C VAL A 190 10.09 -4.21 10.14
N PRO A 191 11.11 -4.77 9.45
CA PRO A 191 11.36 -4.53 8.03
C PRO A 191 10.19 -4.88 7.12
N LEU A 192 9.42 -5.93 7.43
CA LEU A 192 8.23 -6.30 6.66
C LEU A 192 6.98 -6.40 7.53
N LEU A 193 6.00 -5.57 7.22
CA LEU A 193 4.70 -5.54 7.87
C LEU A 193 3.62 -6.03 6.90
N LEU A 194 2.98 -7.14 7.22
CA LEU A 194 1.87 -7.72 6.46
C LEU A 194 0.55 -7.44 7.17
N LEU A 195 -0.33 -6.65 6.56
CA LEU A 195 -1.60 -6.23 7.14
C LEU A 195 -2.78 -6.79 6.32
N ASP A 196 -3.58 -7.64 6.95
CA ASP A 196 -4.75 -8.25 6.31
C ASP A 196 -6.02 -7.50 6.71
N GLU A 197 -6.63 -6.79 5.74
CA GLU A 197 -7.82 -5.95 5.93
C GLU A 197 -7.74 -5.09 7.21
N PRO A 198 -6.68 -4.26 7.37
CA PRO A 198 -6.41 -3.56 8.63
C PRO A 198 -7.48 -2.54 9.02
N THR A 199 -8.24 -2.03 8.05
CA THR A 199 -9.27 -1.01 8.25
C THR A 199 -10.66 -1.58 8.48
N ASN A 200 -10.85 -2.91 8.28
CA ASN A 200 -12.12 -3.55 8.56
C ASN A 200 -12.50 -3.46 10.04
N GLY A 201 -13.76 -3.04 10.29
CA GLY A 201 -14.28 -2.86 11.65
C GLY A 201 -13.89 -1.53 12.31
N LEU A 202 -13.13 -0.67 11.63
CA LEU A 202 -12.86 0.70 12.06
C LEU A 202 -13.93 1.66 11.53
N ASP A 203 -14.28 2.67 12.33
CA ASP A 203 -15.06 3.82 11.89
C ASP A 203 -14.24 4.76 10.99
N ILE A 204 -14.92 5.67 10.27
CA ILE A 204 -14.28 6.58 9.31
C ILE A 204 -13.16 7.42 9.94
N PRO A 205 -13.34 8.05 11.14
CA PRO A 205 -12.25 8.76 11.80
C PRO A 205 -11.05 7.88 12.12
N SER A 206 -11.27 6.65 12.59
CA SER A 206 -10.20 5.71 12.92
C SER A 206 -9.45 5.20 11.69
N LYS A 207 -10.14 5.00 10.55
CA LYS A 207 -9.49 4.71 9.26
C LYS A 207 -8.57 5.84 8.82
N SER A 208 -9.05 7.09 8.91
CA SER A 208 -8.24 8.27 8.59
C SER A 208 -7.02 8.40 9.52
N LYS A 209 -7.23 8.17 10.82
CA LYS A 209 -6.15 8.18 11.81
C LYS A 209 -5.10 7.10 11.54
N PHE A 210 -5.53 5.88 11.20
CA PHE A 210 -4.63 4.80 10.82
C PHE A 210 -3.75 5.18 9.62
N ARG A 211 -4.34 5.73 8.54
CA ARG A 211 -3.57 6.17 7.37
C ARG A 211 -2.52 7.22 7.75
N GLN A 212 -2.92 8.22 8.54
CA GLN A 212 -2.00 9.26 9.01
C GLN A 212 -0.83 8.67 9.81
N LEU A 213 -1.12 7.81 10.80
CA LEU A 213 -0.11 7.21 11.66
C LEU A 213 0.79 6.24 10.91
N LEU A 214 0.25 5.48 9.94
CA LEU A 214 1.06 4.61 9.08
C LEU A 214 2.11 5.42 8.33
N VAL A 215 1.69 6.45 7.58
CA VAL A 215 2.61 7.30 6.80
C VAL A 215 3.60 8.05 7.70
N GLN A 216 3.17 8.47 8.89
CA GLN A 216 4.02 9.20 9.83
C GLN A 216 5.12 8.34 10.45
N HIS A 217 4.85 7.05 10.70
CA HIS A 217 5.74 6.19 11.50
C HIS A 217 6.44 5.09 10.71
N ILE A 218 6.07 4.83 9.46
CA ILE A 218 6.82 3.92 8.59
C ILE A 218 8.06 4.64 8.04
N SER A 219 9.23 4.04 8.23
CA SER A 219 10.49 4.53 7.66
C SER A 219 10.69 4.02 6.23
N ASP A 220 11.59 4.68 5.48
CA ASP A 220 11.94 4.28 4.11
C ASP A 220 12.58 2.88 4.02
N GLU A 221 13.05 2.33 5.15
CA GLU A 221 13.61 0.98 5.22
C GLU A 221 12.54 -0.10 5.47
N GLN A 222 11.34 0.31 5.85
CA GLN A 222 10.24 -0.61 6.13
C GLN A 222 9.36 -0.80 4.91
N THR A 223 8.95 -2.03 4.69
CA THR A 223 7.97 -2.40 3.65
C THR A 223 6.67 -2.81 4.30
N VAL A 224 5.57 -2.28 3.77
CA VAL A 224 4.22 -2.63 4.23
C VAL A 224 3.45 -3.22 3.06
N LEU A 225 2.87 -4.40 3.26
CA LEU A 225 1.93 -5.00 2.31
C LEU A 225 0.54 -5.06 2.94
N ILE A 226 -0.39 -4.31 2.39
CA ILE A 226 -1.76 -4.16 2.91
C ILE A 226 -2.73 -4.86 1.96
N SER A 227 -3.39 -5.92 2.41
CA SER A 227 -4.50 -6.48 1.66
C SER A 227 -5.79 -5.71 1.94
N THR A 228 -6.55 -5.43 0.91
CA THR A 228 -7.92 -4.92 1.03
C THR A 228 -8.73 -5.19 -0.22
N HIS A 229 -10.05 -5.19 -0.07
CA HIS A 229 -11.02 -5.14 -1.16
C HIS A 229 -11.61 -3.73 -1.35
N GLN A 230 -11.27 -2.78 -0.47
CA GLN A 230 -11.72 -1.38 -0.50
C GLN A 230 -10.60 -0.47 -1.01
N VAL A 231 -10.63 -0.17 -2.30
CA VAL A 231 -9.60 0.64 -2.97
C VAL A 231 -9.38 1.99 -2.29
N ARG A 232 -10.48 2.65 -1.89
CA ARG A 232 -10.45 3.98 -1.24
C ARG A 232 -9.67 4.02 0.07
N ASP A 233 -9.56 2.88 0.76
CA ASP A 233 -8.79 2.80 2.02
C ASP A 233 -7.28 2.92 1.78
N LEU A 234 -6.81 2.66 0.55
CA LEU A 234 -5.40 2.70 0.16
C LEU A 234 -4.99 3.99 -0.56
N GLU A 235 -5.95 4.71 -1.15
CA GLU A 235 -5.63 5.95 -1.87
C GLU A 235 -4.82 6.90 -0.99
N GLN A 236 -3.83 7.55 -1.57
CA GLN A 236 -2.92 8.52 -0.95
C GLN A 236 -1.87 7.94 0.02
N MET A 237 -1.77 6.63 0.22
CA MET A 237 -0.75 6.08 1.12
C MET A 237 0.12 4.99 0.51
N ILE A 238 -0.21 4.48 -0.68
CA ILE A 238 0.57 3.42 -1.31
C ILE A 238 1.45 3.94 -2.44
N ASP A 239 2.62 3.34 -2.55
CA ASP A 239 3.59 3.61 -3.63
C ASP A 239 3.45 2.61 -4.78
N ARG A 240 2.91 1.43 -4.49
CA ARG A 240 2.82 0.29 -5.39
C ARG A 240 1.48 -0.44 -5.25
N LEU A 241 1.00 -0.95 -6.36
CA LEU A 241 -0.22 -1.74 -6.44
C LEU A 241 0.08 -3.14 -6.97
N VAL A 242 -0.36 -4.15 -6.22
CA VAL A 242 -0.40 -5.55 -6.64
C VAL A 242 -1.87 -5.97 -6.75
N VAL A 243 -2.28 -6.50 -7.90
CA VAL A 243 -3.66 -6.95 -8.10
C VAL A 243 -3.69 -8.46 -8.29
N LEU A 244 -4.42 -9.11 -7.39
CA LEU A 244 -4.72 -10.54 -7.43
C LEU A 244 -6.09 -10.74 -8.06
N HIS A 245 -6.15 -11.45 -9.18
CA HIS A 245 -7.38 -11.78 -9.89
C HIS A 245 -7.33 -13.19 -10.44
N GLN A 246 -8.43 -13.94 -10.28
CA GLN A 246 -8.50 -15.35 -10.67
C GLN A 246 -7.31 -16.18 -10.16
N ASN A 247 -6.91 -15.90 -8.91
CA ASN A 247 -5.80 -16.56 -8.22
C ASN A 247 -4.42 -16.37 -8.88
N GLN A 248 -4.25 -15.32 -9.69
CA GLN A 248 -3.01 -14.90 -10.34
C GLN A 248 -2.71 -13.43 -10.02
N ILE A 249 -1.45 -13.06 -9.94
CA ILE A 249 -1.04 -11.66 -9.91
C ILE A 249 -1.08 -11.15 -11.35
N ILE A 250 -2.03 -10.26 -11.64
CA ILE A 250 -2.22 -9.68 -12.97
C ILE A 250 -1.62 -8.29 -13.12
N CYS A 251 -1.31 -7.60 -12.01
CA CYS A 251 -0.66 -6.29 -12.01
C CYS A 251 0.29 -6.22 -10.81
N ASN A 252 1.49 -5.66 -11.01
CA ASN A 252 2.46 -5.35 -9.96
C ASN A 252 3.26 -4.13 -10.39
N GLU A 253 2.68 -2.95 -10.18
CA GLU A 253 3.20 -1.68 -10.71
C GLU A 253 3.28 -0.61 -9.63
N THR A 254 4.15 0.39 -9.85
CA THR A 254 4.16 1.59 -9.03
C THR A 254 2.97 2.50 -9.39
N ILE A 255 2.47 3.23 -8.40
CA ILE A 255 1.41 4.21 -8.64
C ILE A 255 1.86 5.25 -9.66
N ALA A 256 3.10 5.74 -9.57
CA ALA A 256 3.67 6.67 -10.54
C ALA A 256 3.65 6.13 -11.99
N ARG A 257 3.91 4.82 -12.18
CA ARG A 257 3.79 4.18 -13.51
C ARG A 257 2.36 4.15 -14.00
N LEU A 258 1.41 3.81 -13.12
CA LEU A 258 -0.02 3.81 -13.46
C LEU A 258 -0.50 5.21 -13.81
N GLU A 259 -0.14 6.22 -13.03
CA GLU A 259 -0.46 7.64 -13.27
C GLU A 259 0.13 8.16 -14.59
N SER A 260 1.34 7.74 -14.94
CA SER A 260 1.97 8.14 -16.22
C SER A 260 1.38 7.42 -17.42
N THR A 261 0.74 6.25 -17.22
CA THR A 261 0.19 5.43 -18.31
C THR A 261 -1.28 5.73 -18.59
N PHE A 262 -2.06 6.04 -17.55
CA PHE A 262 -3.51 6.19 -17.65
C PHE A 262 -3.99 7.57 -17.22
N TYR A 263 -5.01 8.03 -17.90
CA TYR A 263 -5.82 9.18 -17.53
C TYR A 263 -7.15 8.70 -16.96
N CYS A 264 -7.59 9.30 -15.86
CA CYS A 264 -8.90 9.10 -15.27
C CYS A 264 -9.58 10.46 -15.08
N GLY A 265 -10.77 10.63 -15.61
CA GLY A 265 -11.51 11.89 -15.51
C GLY A 265 -12.87 11.83 -16.17
N THR A 266 -13.50 12.98 -16.34
CA THR A 266 -14.79 13.09 -17.04
C THR A 266 -14.59 12.98 -18.54
N THR A 267 -15.59 12.49 -19.27
CA THR A 267 -15.56 12.39 -20.75
C THR A 267 -15.29 13.74 -21.41
N ALA A 268 -15.74 14.85 -20.81
CA ALA A 268 -15.55 16.20 -21.33
C ALA A 268 -14.07 16.67 -21.31
N GLU A 269 -13.27 16.14 -20.39
CA GLU A 269 -11.86 16.50 -20.19
C GLU A 269 -10.91 15.42 -20.72
N ALA A 270 -11.47 14.26 -21.12
CA ALA A 270 -10.69 13.13 -21.58
C ALA A 270 -10.05 13.40 -22.95
N PRO A 271 -8.87 12.84 -23.22
CA PRO A 271 -8.28 12.83 -24.54
C PRO A 271 -9.23 12.21 -25.57
N HIS A 272 -9.15 12.64 -26.83
CA HIS A 272 -9.93 12.08 -27.94
C HIS A 272 -9.43 10.68 -28.35
N VAL A 273 -9.37 9.77 -27.37
CA VAL A 273 -8.95 8.38 -27.51
C VAL A 273 -10.07 7.49 -26.99
N ALA A 274 -10.25 6.32 -27.60
CA ALA A 274 -11.27 5.38 -27.15
C ALA A 274 -11.01 4.97 -25.69
N PRO A 275 -12.03 5.05 -24.80
CA PRO A 275 -11.88 4.68 -23.42
C PRO A 275 -11.65 3.18 -23.25
N LEU A 276 -10.76 2.81 -22.37
CA LEU A 276 -10.56 1.42 -21.93
C LEU A 276 -11.69 0.96 -21.01
N TYR A 277 -12.29 1.92 -20.30
CA TYR A 277 -13.40 1.71 -19.39
C TYR A 277 -14.17 3.01 -19.17
N SER A 278 -15.50 2.91 -18.98
CA SER A 278 -16.33 4.03 -18.57
C SER A 278 -17.41 3.58 -17.59
N GLU A 279 -17.81 4.47 -16.71
CA GLU A 279 -18.93 4.28 -15.78
C GLU A 279 -19.69 5.59 -15.53
N PRO A 280 -21.02 5.50 -15.27
CA PRO A 280 -21.82 6.68 -14.95
C PRO A 280 -21.44 7.24 -13.57
N SER A 281 -21.37 8.55 -13.44
CA SER A 281 -21.19 9.25 -12.16
C SER A 281 -22.20 10.37 -12.01
N VAL A 282 -22.29 10.97 -10.82
CA VAL A 282 -23.17 12.13 -10.54
C VAL A 282 -22.82 13.34 -11.43
N TRP A 283 -21.57 13.44 -11.87
CA TRP A 283 -21.03 14.54 -12.67
C TRP A 283 -20.97 14.23 -14.17
N GLY A 284 -21.62 13.16 -14.62
CA GLY A 284 -21.55 12.65 -15.98
C GLY A 284 -20.80 11.32 -16.07
N GLU A 285 -20.40 10.93 -17.26
CA GLU A 285 -19.63 9.72 -17.48
C GLU A 285 -18.17 9.95 -17.13
N VAL A 286 -17.59 9.09 -16.29
CA VAL A 286 -16.15 9.04 -15.99
C VAL A 286 -15.50 7.92 -16.80
N VAL A 287 -14.30 8.20 -17.31
CA VAL A 287 -13.59 7.30 -18.23
C VAL A 287 -12.16 7.09 -17.78
N MET A 288 -11.63 5.91 -18.12
CA MET A 288 -10.20 5.65 -18.10
C MET A 288 -9.72 5.46 -19.54
N THR A 289 -8.71 6.24 -19.92
CA THR A 289 -8.05 6.17 -21.25
C THR A 289 -6.55 5.97 -21.07
N PRO A 290 -5.82 5.53 -22.10
CA PRO A 290 -4.39 5.74 -22.16
C PRO A 290 -4.08 7.24 -22.05
N ARG A 291 -3.01 7.59 -21.34
CA ARG A 291 -2.59 8.98 -21.21
C ARG A 291 -1.89 9.43 -22.50
N THR A 292 -2.32 10.57 -23.02
CA THR A 292 -1.68 11.23 -24.15
C THR A 292 -0.86 12.43 -23.67
N PRO A 293 0.11 12.95 -24.45
CA PRO A 293 0.87 14.14 -24.08
C PRO A 293 0.00 15.36 -23.78
N GLU A 294 -1.13 15.50 -24.48
CA GLU A 294 -2.09 16.59 -24.33
C GLU A 294 -2.87 16.51 -23.01
N ALA A 295 -3.09 15.28 -22.49
CA ALA A 295 -3.76 15.04 -21.21
C ALA A 295 -2.81 15.14 -20.00
N ALA A 296 -1.54 15.43 -20.20
CA ALA A 296 -0.57 15.50 -19.11
C ALA A 296 -0.83 16.62 -18.11
N GLU A 297 -1.49 17.71 -18.55
CA GLU A 297 -1.76 18.89 -17.72
C GLU A 297 -3.10 18.85 -16.98
N THR A 298 -4.04 17.99 -17.40
CA THR A 298 -5.38 17.92 -16.84
C THR A 298 -5.73 16.50 -16.38
N GLY A 299 -6.51 16.38 -15.33
CA GLY A 299 -7.00 15.12 -14.80
C GLY A 299 -6.04 14.39 -13.87
N GLY A 300 -6.61 13.46 -13.13
CA GLY A 300 -5.93 12.66 -12.11
C GLY A 300 -5.87 11.19 -12.49
N PHE A 301 -5.34 10.41 -11.57
CA PHE A 301 -5.45 8.96 -11.54
C PHE A 301 -6.48 8.57 -10.47
N SER A 302 -7.37 7.66 -10.78
CA SER A 302 -8.28 7.03 -9.84
C SER A 302 -7.97 5.55 -9.75
N MET A 303 -7.53 5.11 -8.60
CA MET A 303 -7.23 3.70 -8.35
C MET A 303 -8.49 2.83 -8.45
N GLU A 304 -9.66 3.37 -8.04
CA GLU A 304 -10.95 2.68 -8.14
C GLU A 304 -11.33 2.46 -9.60
N LEU A 305 -11.22 3.51 -10.42
CA LEU A 305 -11.52 3.43 -11.85
C LEU A 305 -10.53 2.49 -12.58
N PHE A 306 -9.24 2.57 -12.22
CA PHE A 306 -8.22 1.64 -12.74
C PHE A 306 -8.53 0.19 -12.38
N PHE A 307 -8.88 -0.08 -11.12
CA PHE A 307 -9.23 -1.43 -10.67
C PHE A 307 -10.46 -1.95 -11.42
N ASN A 308 -11.51 -1.14 -11.57
CA ASN A 308 -12.71 -1.50 -12.32
C ASN A 308 -12.39 -1.76 -13.80
N ALA A 309 -11.58 -0.90 -14.43
CA ALA A 309 -11.12 -1.08 -15.79
C ALA A 309 -10.33 -2.38 -15.97
N LEU A 310 -9.41 -2.65 -15.04
CA LEU A 310 -8.60 -3.88 -15.07
C LEU A 310 -9.46 -5.14 -14.91
N MET A 311 -10.53 -5.09 -14.11
CA MET A 311 -11.47 -6.21 -13.96
C MET A 311 -12.39 -6.39 -15.16
N TYR A 312 -12.73 -5.31 -15.86
CA TYR A 312 -13.63 -5.33 -17.00
C TYR A 312 -12.91 -5.67 -18.30
N ASN A 313 -11.74 -5.09 -18.53
CA ASN A 313 -10.98 -5.20 -19.77
C ASN A 313 -9.49 -5.48 -19.50
N THR A 314 -9.23 -6.57 -18.78
CA THR A 314 -7.88 -6.97 -18.33
C THR A 314 -6.86 -6.93 -19.44
N GLN A 315 -7.19 -7.51 -20.62
CA GLN A 315 -6.23 -7.65 -21.73
C GLN A 315 -5.79 -6.30 -22.30
N ALA A 316 -6.74 -5.39 -22.55
CA ALA A 316 -6.42 -4.08 -23.10
C ALA A 316 -5.62 -3.22 -22.09
N VAL A 317 -5.99 -3.25 -20.80
CA VAL A 317 -5.25 -2.52 -19.77
C VAL A 317 -3.81 -3.03 -19.64
N LEU A 318 -3.60 -4.35 -19.59
CA LEU A 318 -2.28 -4.95 -19.49
C LEU A 318 -1.43 -4.72 -20.74
N GLN A 319 -2.04 -4.66 -21.94
CA GLN A 319 -1.34 -4.34 -23.17
C GLN A 319 -0.71 -2.93 -23.12
N HIS A 320 -1.42 -1.94 -22.57
CA HIS A 320 -0.86 -0.59 -22.38
C HIS A 320 0.24 -0.56 -21.31
N LEU A 321 0.14 -1.34 -20.24
CA LEU A 321 1.18 -1.45 -19.22
C LEU A 321 2.46 -2.11 -19.74
N SER A 322 2.36 -3.01 -20.71
CA SER A 322 3.53 -3.69 -21.29
C SER A 322 4.33 -2.81 -22.25
N GLN A 323 3.80 -1.67 -22.69
CA GLN A 323 4.54 -0.71 -23.49
C GLN A 323 5.58 0.04 -22.63
N PRO A 324 6.80 0.30 -23.15
CA PRO A 324 7.75 1.13 -22.42
C PRO A 324 7.14 2.52 -22.15
N ALA A 325 7.47 3.12 -21.01
CA ALA A 325 7.04 4.48 -20.70
C ALA A 325 7.49 5.39 -21.85
N ASN A 326 6.58 6.21 -22.38
CA ASN A 326 6.97 7.26 -23.31
C ASN A 326 7.86 8.26 -22.55
N ASP A 327 9.18 8.08 -22.62
CA ASP A 327 10.20 9.00 -22.08
C ASP A 327 10.29 10.30 -22.95
N THR A 328 9.16 10.94 -23.22
CA THR A 328 9.10 12.20 -23.98
C THR A 328 8.94 13.43 -23.08
N LEU A 329 9.42 13.39 -21.85
CA LEU A 329 9.56 14.59 -21.00
C LEU A 329 11.05 14.88 -20.71
N THR A 330 11.88 14.89 -21.73
CA THR A 330 13.16 15.60 -21.65
C THR A 330 12.87 17.09 -21.91
N PRO A 331 13.11 18.02 -20.98
CA PRO A 331 13.02 19.44 -21.26
C PRO A 331 14.06 19.76 -22.34
N GLN A 332 13.61 20.18 -23.52
CA GLN A 332 14.50 20.75 -24.53
C GLN A 332 15.17 21.97 -23.90
N ALA A 333 16.50 21.93 -23.81
CA ALA A 333 17.31 23.08 -23.42
C ALA A 333 17.00 24.27 -24.36
N PRO A 334 16.89 25.49 -23.84
CA PRO A 334 16.65 26.64 -24.70
C PRO A 334 17.80 26.81 -25.69
N LEU A 335 17.44 26.84 -26.96
CA LEU A 335 18.37 27.24 -28.03
C LEU A 335 18.90 28.63 -27.72
N SER A 336 20.19 28.72 -27.43
CA SER A 336 20.94 29.98 -27.36
C SER A 336 20.98 30.61 -28.77
N LEU A 337 20.39 31.82 -28.87
CA LEU A 337 20.69 32.79 -29.91
C LEU A 337 21.90 33.59 -29.54
#